data_fcb0dad7abbefb104903a111d5e9e6ed
#
_entry.id   fcb0dad7abbefb104903a111d5e9e6ed
#
_cell.length_a   1.000
_cell.length_b   1.000
_cell.length_c   1.000
_cell.angle_alpha   90.00
_cell.angle_beta   90.00
_cell.angle_gamma   90.00
#
_symmetry.space_group_name_H-M   'P 1'
#
loop_
_entity.id
_entity.type
_entity.pdbx_description
1 polymer ?
#
loop_
_entity_poly.entity_id
_entity_poly.type
_entity_poly.pdbx_seq_one_letter_code
_entity_poly.pdbx_strand_id
1 'polypeptide(L)'
;RYFPEPDLVPVEPSAELVERLRGELPESPAARIRRIEAELDLDRAVVLVTGGLDTLWQATTAAGAESVAAANVIANRLAGIDAGAVDPVELAKLVEARDRIPRAALDEALGKVAEPGFTAAPYLEQEAVSDVAELEPIVARILEDNPGQVAAYRGGKEGLLGYFVGQVLKETGGKANARAVSELVRERLRA
;
A
#
# COMPACT_ATOMS: atom_id res chain seq x y z
N ARG A 1 2.50 -46.01 21.99
CA ARG A 1 1.17 -46.37 21.48
C ARG A 1 0.17 -45.94 22.51
N TYR A 2 -0.86 -45.24 22.09
CA TYR A 2 -1.91 -44.77 22.96
C TYR A 2 -2.99 -45.86 23.08
N PHE A 3 -3.40 -46.16 24.27
CA PHE A 3 -4.56 -46.96 24.54
C PHE A 3 -5.74 -46.06 24.87
N PRO A 4 -7.00 -46.43 24.56
CA PRO A 4 -8.15 -45.72 25.10
C PRO A 4 -8.07 -45.64 26.60
N GLU A 5 -8.28 -44.46 27.18
CA GLU A 5 -8.33 -44.25 28.63
C GLU A 5 -9.61 -44.88 29.15
N PRO A 6 -9.54 -45.87 30.09
CA PRO A 6 -10.71 -46.59 30.51
C PRO A 6 -11.72 -45.74 31.29
N ASP A 7 -11.26 -44.61 31.83
CA ASP A 7 -12.09 -43.68 32.61
C ASP A 7 -12.81 -42.63 31.75
N LEU A 8 -12.53 -42.59 30.46
CA LEU A 8 -13.17 -41.66 29.53
C LEU A 8 -14.25 -42.38 28.72
N VAL A 9 -15.44 -41.85 28.75
CA VAL A 9 -16.53 -42.32 27.88
C VAL A 9 -16.35 -41.78 26.45
N PRO A 10 -16.77 -42.53 25.42
CA PRO A 10 -16.78 -42.02 24.06
C PRO A 10 -17.58 -40.73 23.95
N VAL A 11 -17.01 -39.73 23.26
CA VAL A 11 -17.71 -38.49 22.93
C VAL A 11 -18.29 -38.63 21.52
N GLU A 12 -19.59 -38.69 21.44
CA GLU A 12 -20.33 -38.81 20.18
C GLU A 12 -21.15 -37.54 19.95
N PRO A 13 -20.58 -36.54 19.21
CA PRO A 13 -21.32 -35.32 18.90
C PRO A 13 -22.51 -35.62 17.99
N SER A 14 -23.69 -35.06 18.30
CA SER A 14 -24.87 -35.24 17.47
C SER A 14 -24.70 -34.64 16.08
N ALA A 15 -25.39 -35.15 15.09
CA ALA A 15 -25.36 -34.60 13.72
C ALA A 15 -25.79 -33.14 13.69
N GLU A 16 -26.79 -32.76 14.50
CA GLU A 16 -27.26 -31.37 14.62
C GLU A 16 -26.18 -30.44 15.17
N LEU A 17 -25.40 -30.89 16.18
CA LEU A 17 -24.28 -30.14 16.74
C LEU A 17 -23.19 -29.92 15.65
N VAL A 18 -22.86 -30.99 14.92
CA VAL A 18 -21.84 -30.92 13.86
C VAL A 18 -22.27 -29.93 12.74
N GLU A 19 -23.52 -30.01 12.28
CA GLU A 19 -24.02 -29.10 11.24
C GLU A 19 -24.10 -27.66 11.74
N ARG A 20 -24.53 -27.43 12.97
CA ARG A 20 -24.52 -26.09 13.55
C ARG A 20 -23.11 -25.51 13.60
N LEU A 21 -22.14 -26.25 14.15
CA LEU A 21 -20.76 -25.80 14.20
C LEU A 21 -20.15 -25.56 12.81
N ARG A 22 -20.51 -26.41 11.83
CA ARG A 22 -20.08 -26.23 10.44
C ARG A 22 -20.60 -24.93 9.85
N GLY A 23 -21.86 -24.55 10.16
CA GLY A 23 -22.46 -23.29 9.75
C GLY A 23 -21.91 -22.06 10.46
N GLU A 24 -21.37 -22.23 11.67
CA GLU A 24 -20.76 -21.15 12.48
C GLU A 24 -19.27 -20.93 12.15
N LEU A 25 -18.63 -21.87 11.43
CA LEU A 25 -17.22 -21.73 11.09
C LEU A 25 -17.03 -20.55 10.12
N PRO A 26 -16.07 -19.65 10.43
CA PRO A 26 -15.71 -18.59 9.50
C PRO A 26 -15.07 -19.16 8.22
N GLU A 27 -15.09 -18.37 7.15
CA GLU A 27 -14.41 -18.73 5.91
C GLU A 27 -12.92 -19.03 6.19
N SER A 28 -12.44 -20.17 5.70
CA SER A 28 -11.05 -20.59 5.96
C SER A 28 -10.06 -19.62 5.29
N PRO A 29 -8.84 -19.44 5.86
CA PRO A 29 -7.81 -18.60 5.23
C PRO A 29 -7.53 -18.99 3.77
N ALA A 30 -7.50 -20.29 3.46
CA ALA A 30 -7.30 -20.77 2.08
C ALA A 30 -8.45 -20.39 1.13
N ALA A 31 -9.68 -20.35 1.60
CA ALA A 31 -10.81 -19.90 0.81
C ALA A 31 -10.75 -18.38 0.58
N ARG A 32 -10.43 -17.61 1.62
CA ARG A 32 -10.23 -16.15 1.54
C ARG A 32 -9.13 -15.79 0.55
N ILE A 33 -7.97 -16.48 0.58
CA ILE A 33 -6.88 -16.28 -0.37
C ILE A 33 -7.36 -16.51 -1.80
N ARG A 34 -8.02 -17.65 -2.09
CA ARG A 34 -8.52 -17.96 -3.45
C ARG A 34 -9.52 -16.91 -3.96
N ARG A 35 -10.35 -16.38 -3.08
CA ARG A 35 -11.32 -15.33 -3.45
C ARG A 35 -10.62 -14.02 -3.80
N ILE A 36 -9.60 -13.62 -3.04
CA ILE A 36 -8.85 -12.39 -3.26
C ILE A 36 -7.91 -12.52 -4.47
N GLU A 37 -7.33 -13.71 -4.69
CA GLU A 37 -6.46 -13.99 -5.84
C GLU A 37 -7.18 -13.75 -7.19
N ALA A 38 -8.51 -13.88 -7.24
CA ALA A 38 -9.28 -13.58 -8.44
C ALA A 38 -9.25 -12.08 -8.84
N GLU A 39 -9.01 -11.18 -7.89
CA GLU A 39 -8.95 -9.73 -8.10
C GLU A 39 -7.52 -9.17 -8.05
N LEU A 40 -6.64 -9.85 -7.31
CA LEU A 40 -5.25 -9.50 -7.13
C LEU A 40 -4.36 -10.64 -7.67
N ASP A 41 -3.11 -10.70 -7.24
CA ASP A 41 -2.25 -11.89 -7.39
C ASP A 41 -2.17 -12.68 -6.07
N LEU A 42 -1.62 -13.89 -6.17
CA LEU A 42 -1.47 -14.81 -5.03
C LEU A 42 -0.64 -14.18 -3.90
N ASP A 43 0.45 -13.50 -4.23
CA ASP A 43 1.36 -12.94 -3.22
C ASP A 43 0.66 -11.87 -2.38
N ARG A 44 -0.09 -10.96 -3.01
CA ARG A 44 -0.89 -9.95 -2.31
C ARG A 44 -2.02 -10.58 -1.50
N ALA A 45 -2.71 -11.57 -2.07
CA ALA A 45 -3.79 -12.28 -1.37
C ALA A 45 -3.27 -12.95 -0.09
N VAL A 46 -2.12 -13.64 -0.17
CA VAL A 46 -1.47 -14.27 0.98
C VAL A 46 -1.10 -13.22 2.04
N VAL A 47 -0.45 -12.13 1.66
CA VAL A 47 -0.03 -11.07 2.60
C VAL A 47 -1.24 -10.46 3.31
N LEU A 48 -2.29 -10.11 2.58
CA LEU A 48 -3.51 -9.51 3.17
C LEU A 48 -4.18 -10.47 4.16
N VAL A 49 -4.37 -11.74 3.78
CA VAL A 49 -5.09 -12.72 4.62
C VAL A 49 -4.25 -13.11 5.84
N THR A 50 -2.95 -13.36 5.68
CA THR A 50 -2.08 -13.73 6.80
C THR A 50 -1.83 -12.58 7.75
N GLY A 51 -1.83 -11.35 7.25
CA GLY A 51 -1.75 -10.13 8.05
C GLY A 51 -3.07 -9.72 8.73
N GLY A 52 -4.20 -10.39 8.43
CA GLY A 52 -5.51 -9.99 8.94
C GLY A 52 -6.03 -8.67 8.34
N LEU A 53 -5.50 -8.28 7.16
CA LEU A 53 -5.75 -6.99 6.51
C LEU A 53 -6.78 -7.07 5.38
N ASP A 54 -7.23 -8.27 5.02
CA ASP A 54 -8.13 -8.51 3.88
C ASP A 54 -9.51 -7.90 4.06
N THR A 55 -10.03 -7.85 5.28
CA THR A 55 -11.30 -7.18 5.58
C THR A 55 -11.20 -5.67 5.38
N LEU A 56 -10.09 -5.06 5.84
CA LEU A 56 -9.83 -3.64 5.61
C LEU A 56 -9.68 -3.35 4.11
N TRP A 57 -8.92 -4.18 3.39
CA TRP A 57 -8.78 -4.04 1.94
C TRP A 57 -10.13 -4.08 1.21
N GLN A 58 -10.99 -5.04 1.54
CA GLN A 58 -12.33 -5.14 0.95
C GLN A 58 -13.19 -3.90 1.23
N ALA A 59 -13.20 -3.45 2.49
CA ALA A 59 -13.96 -2.27 2.89
C ALA A 59 -13.42 -0.99 2.19
N THR A 60 -12.10 -0.85 2.06
CA THR A 60 -11.46 0.29 1.39
C THR A 60 -11.77 0.29 -0.11
N THR A 61 -11.74 -0.87 -0.76
CA THR A 61 -12.12 -1.01 -2.17
C THR A 61 -13.61 -0.74 -2.38
N ALA A 62 -14.47 -1.23 -1.49
CA ALA A 62 -15.91 -0.93 -1.52
C ALA A 62 -16.20 0.56 -1.30
N ALA A 63 -15.33 1.29 -0.59
CA ALA A 63 -15.39 2.74 -0.42
C ALA A 63 -14.87 3.54 -1.64
N GLY A 64 -14.44 2.86 -2.71
CA GLY A 64 -14.09 3.45 -4.00
C GLY A 64 -12.60 3.49 -4.33
N ALA A 65 -11.72 2.91 -3.49
CA ALA A 65 -10.31 2.83 -3.82
C ALA A 65 -10.03 1.79 -4.91
N GLU A 66 -9.04 2.08 -5.78
CA GLU A 66 -8.54 1.11 -6.76
C GLU A 66 -7.93 -0.10 -6.03
N SER A 67 -8.34 -1.30 -6.44
CA SER A 67 -8.09 -2.56 -5.73
C SER A 67 -6.61 -2.86 -5.49
N VAL A 68 -5.77 -2.76 -6.54
CA VAL A 68 -4.32 -3.03 -6.45
C VAL A 68 -3.60 -1.95 -5.64
N ALA A 69 -4.00 -0.68 -5.79
CA ALA A 69 -3.42 0.41 -5.02
C ALA A 69 -3.74 0.29 -3.52
N ALA A 70 -5.01 -0.02 -3.19
CA ALA A 70 -5.42 -0.28 -1.81
C ALA A 70 -4.62 -1.44 -1.21
N ALA A 71 -4.48 -2.56 -1.94
CA ALA A 71 -3.68 -3.70 -1.50
C ALA A 71 -2.22 -3.32 -1.23
N ASN A 72 -1.59 -2.56 -2.14
CA ASN A 72 -0.21 -2.12 -1.98
C ASN A 72 -0.02 -1.18 -0.78
N VAL A 73 -0.92 -0.21 -0.58
CA VAL A 73 -0.86 0.70 0.57
C VAL A 73 -1.05 -0.07 1.86
N ILE A 74 -2.07 -0.90 1.95
CA ILE A 74 -2.42 -1.65 3.16
C ILE A 74 -1.30 -2.65 3.51
N ALA A 75 -0.85 -3.47 2.57
CA ALA A 75 0.18 -4.47 2.81
C ALA A 75 1.54 -3.87 3.19
N ASN A 76 1.94 -2.76 2.56
CA ASN A 76 3.28 -2.21 2.74
C ASN A 76 3.37 -1.13 3.84
N ARG A 77 2.25 -0.49 4.19
CA ARG A 77 2.27 0.69 5.08
C ARG A 77 1.48 0.47 6.37
N LEU A 78 0.52 -0.46 6.38
CA LEU A 78 -0.36 -0.71 7.52
C LEU A 78 -0.11 -2.08 8.17
N ALA A 79 0.98 -2.74 7.82
CA ALA A 79 1.37 -4.00 8.47
C ALA A 79 1.59 -3.77 9.98
N GLY A 80 0.89 -4.55 10.82
CA GLY A 80 0.97 -4.46 12.27
C GLY A 80 0.08 -3.38 12.91
N ILE A 81 -0.71 -2.65 12.13
CA ILE A 81 -1.75 -1.73 12.63
C ILE A 81 -3.02 -2.53 12.93
N ASP A 82 -3.77 -2.12 13.94
CA ASP A 82 -5.11 -2.66 14.17
C ASP A 82 -6.03 -2.23 13.02
N ALA A 83 -6.31 -3.16 12.11
CA ALA A 83 -7.18 -2.93 10.96
C ALA A 83 -8.60 -2.49 11.35
N GLY A 84 -9.07 -2.89 12.54
CA GLY A 84 -10.38 -2.50 13.06
C GLY A 84 -10.47 -1.04 13.51
N ALA A 85 -9.32 -0.38 13.75
CA ALA A 85 -9.28 1.03 14.12
C ALA A 85 -9.24 1.98 12.90
N VAL A 86 -9.05 1.45 11.68
CA VAL A 86 -8.93 2.25 10.45
C VAL A 86 -10.30 2.46 9.82
N ASP A 87 -10.67 3.72 9.57
CA ASP A 87 -11.85 4.04 8.76
C ASP A 87 -11.54 3.78 7.28
N PRO A 88 -12.21 2.79 6.62
CA PRO A 88 -11.94 2.45 5.25
C PRO A 88 -12.30 3.54 4.25
N VAL A 89 -13.24 4.44 4.60
CA VAL A 89 -13.63 5.57 3.73
C VAL A 89 -12.52 6.63 3.71
N GLU A 90 -11.97 6.95 4.88
CA GLU A 90 -10.85 7.90 4.96
C GLU A 90 -9.58 7.33 4.33
N LEU A 91 -9.33 6.03 4.50
CA LEU A 91 -8.22 5.35 3.84
C LEU A 91 -8.40 5.33 2.31
N ALA A 92 -9.60 5.10 1.80
CA ALA A 92 -9.89 5.14 0.37
C ALA A 92 -9.56 6.50 -0.25
N LYS A 93 -9.92 7.58 0.42
CA LYS A 93 -9.56 8.95 -0.02
C LYS A 93 -8.05 9.16 -0.13
N LEU A 94 -7.26 8.67 0.82
CA LEU A 94 -5.81 8.75 0.78
C LEU A 94 -5.22 7.91 -0.36
N VAL A 95 -5.73 6.69 -0.57
CA VAL A 95 -5.30 5.80 -1.66
C VAL A 95 -5.55 6.46 -3.01
N GLU A 96 -6.72 7.07 -3.22
CA GLU A 96 -7.07 7.75 -4.48
C GLU A 96 -6.27 9.06 -4.69
N ALA A 97 -5.87 9.71 -3.61
CA ALA A 97 -5.10 10.94 -3.69
C ALA A 97 -3.57 10.72 -3.72
N ARG A 98 -3.08 9.51 -3.58
CA ARG A 98 -1.65 9.16 -3.38
C ARG A 98 -0.69 9.77 -4.39
N ASP A 99 -1.16 9.99 -5.63
CA ASP A 99 -0.36 10.57 -6.71
C ASP A 99 -0.52 12.10 -6.83
N ARG A 100 -1.43 12.70 -6.06
CA ARG A 100 -1.74 14.13 -6.10
C ARG A 100 -1.22 14.89 -4.88
N ILE A 101 -1.09 14.23 -3.75
CA ILE A 101 -0.58 14.83 -2.51
C ILE A 101 0.92 14.56 -2.34
N PRO A 102 1.65 15.41 -1.59
CA PRO A 102 3.05 15.16 -1.27
C PRO A 102 3.23 13.83 -0.55
N ARG A 103 4.30 13.10 -0.90
CA ARG A 103 4.59 11.82 -0.26
C ARG A 103 4.72 11.94 1.26
N ALA A 104 5.32 13.03 1.74
CA ALA A 104 5.46 13.28 3.18
C ALA A 104 4.11 13.42 3.88
N ALA A 105 3.13 14.10 3.23
CA ALA A 105 1.77 14.22 3.74
C ALA A 105 1.05 12.87 3.75
N LEU A 106 1.21 12.07 2.70
CA LEU A 106 0.65 10.72 2.66
C LEU A 106 1.26 9.82 3.75
N ASP A 107 2.58 9.86 3.93
CA ASP A 107 3.26 9.07 4.94
C ASP A 107 2.84 9.46 6.37
N GLU A 108 2.66 10.75 6.63
CA GLU A 108 2.13 11.26 7.90
C GLU A 108 0.68 10.83 8.12
N ALA A 109 -0.18 10.97 7.11
CA ALA A 109 -1.59 10.57 7.18
C ALA A 109 -1.73 9.05 7.46
N LEU A 110 -0.97 8.22 6.74
CA LEU A 110 -0.98 6.77 6.97
C LEU A 110 -0.44 6.38 8.35
N GLY A 111 0.49 7.15 8.91
CA GLY A 111 0.97 6.94 10.29
C GLY A 111 -0.09 7.21 11.36
N LYS A 112 -1.12 8.00 11.04
CA LYS A 112 -2.20 8.41 11.96
C LYS A 112 -3.56 7.80 11.63
N VAL A 113 -3.67 7.03 10.54
CA VAL A 113 -4.94 6.55 9.99
C VAL A 113 -5.78 5.69 10.97
N ALA A 114 -5.14 5.09 11.97
CA ALA A 114 -5.79 4.32 13.03
C ALA A 114 -6.09 5.15 14.30
N GLU A 115 -5.77 6.44 14.33
CA GLU A 115 -6.08 7.30 15.46
C GLU A 115 -7.59 7.59 15.52
N PRO A 116 -8.21 7.63 16.71
CA PRO A 116 -9.62 7.94 16.84
C PRO A 116 -9.97 9.32 16.25
N GLY A 117 -10.98 9.35 15.37
CA GLY A 117 -11.43 10.57 14.72
C GLY A 117 -10.52 11.07 13.58
N PHE A 118 -9.64 10.22 13.07
CA PHE A 118 -8.82 10.56 11.91
C PHE A 118 -9.69 11.00 10.72
N THR A 119 -9.23 12.02 9.99
CA THR A 119 -9.81 12.44 8.72
C THR A 119 -8.71 12.74 7.70
N ALA A 120 -8.91 12.34 6.46
CA ALA A 120 -7.99 12.59 5.36
C ALA A 120 -8.01 14.05 4.87
N ALA A 121 -9.08 14.80 5.13
CA ALA A 121 -9.30 16.12 4.55
C ALA A 121 -8.10 17.09 4.66
N PRO A 122 -7.42 17.29 5.81
CA PRO A 122 -6.30 18.22 5.89
C PRO A 122 -5.09 17.84 5.02
N TYR A 123 -4.95 16.56 4.69
CA TYR A 123 -3.88 16.05 3.84
C TYR A 123 -4.22 16.17 2.36
N LEU A 124 -5.51 16.06 2.01
CA LEU A 124 -6.00 16.19 0.65
C LEU A 124 -5.95 17.62 0.11
N GLU A 125 -5.93 18.60 0.99
CA GLU A 125 -5.77 20.03 0.64
C GLU A 125 -4.32 20.38 0.25
N GLN A 126 -3.37 19.50 0.53
CA GLN A 126 -1.96 19.69 0.19
C GLN A 126 -1.71 19.21 -1.23
N GLU A 127 -1.42 20.12 -2.13
CA GLU A 127 -1.03 19.75 -3.50
C GLU A 127 0.46 19.48 -3.59
N ALA A 128 0.83 18.39 -4.27
CA ALA A 128 2.22 18.12 -4.61
C ALA A 128 2.67 19.09 -5.72
N VAL A 129 3.89 19.59 -5.59
CA VAL A 129 4.49 20.42 -6.63
C VAL A 129 4.66 19.60 -7.91
N SER A 130 3.85 19.92 -8.90
CA SER A 130 3.85 19.27 -10.23
C SER A 130 4.18 20.24 -11.36
N ASP A 131 4.35 21.54 -11.04
CA ASP A 131 4.70 22.54 -12.02
C ASP A 131 6.11 22.31 -12.55
N VAL A 132 6.18 22.04 -13.85
CA VAL A 132 7.46 21.82 -14.56
C VAL A 132 8.37 23.03 -14.42
N ALA A 133 7.83 24.25 -14.43
CA ALA A 133 8.62 25.47 -14.29
C ALA A 133 9.31 25.58 -12.93
N GLU A 134 8.71 25.07 -11.87
CA GLU A 134 9.31 25.02 -10.54
C GLU A 134 10.31 23.87 -10.38
N LEU A 135 10.05 22.73 -11.02
CA LEU A 135 10.88 21.53 -10.90
C LEU A 135 12.12 21.58 -11.83
N GLU A 136 12.00 22.24 -12.97
CA GLU A 136 13.04 22.26 -14.00
C GLU A 136 14.39 22.76 -13.51
N PRO A 137 14.52 23.90 -12.81
CA PRO A 137 15.81 24.38 -12.32
C PRO A 137 16.44 23.44 -11.30
N ILE A 138 15.63 22.75 -10.49
CA ILE A 138 16.12 21.77 -9.52
C ILE A 138 16.66 20.54 -10.23
N VAL A 139 15.92 20.02 -11.22
CA VAL A 139 16.35 18.88 -12.03
C VAL A 139 17.64 19.20 -12.79
N ALA A 140 17.71 20.35 -13.45
CA ALA A 140 18.89 20.78 -14.21
C ALA A 140 20.13 20.79 -13.31
N ARG A 141 20.07 21.43 -12.16
CA ARG A 141 21.18 21.50 -11.21
C ARG A 141 21.60 20.11 -10.73
N ILE A 142 20.66 19.23 -10.36
CA ILE A 142 20.98 17.88 -9.91
C ILE A 142 21.67 17.07 -11.02
N LEU A 143 21.28 17.22 -12.26
CA LEU A 143 21.94 16.56 -13.40
C LEU A 143 23.36 17.13 -13.63
N GLU A 144 23.54 18.45 -13.53
CA GLU A 144 24.84 19.12 -13.64
C GLU A 144 25.81 18.70 -12.52
N ASP A 145 25.33 18.56 -11.30
CA ASP A 145 26.12 18.14 -10.14
C ASP A 145 26.53 16.65 -10.19
N ASN A 146 25.90 15.86 -11.08
CA ASN A 146 26.09 14.40 -11.15
C ASN A 146 26.47 13.90 -12.55
N PRO A 147 27.51 14.46 -13.24
CA PRO A 147 27.81 14.13 -14.63
C PRO A 147 28.18 12.67 -14.86
N GLY A 148 28.81 12.01 -13.88
CA GLY A 148 29.17 10.59 -13.94
C GLY A 148 27.95 9.67 -13.99
N GLN A 149 26.94 9.97 -13.18
CA GLN A 149 25.68 9.22 -13.15
C GLN A 149 24.84 9.46 -14.42
N VAL A 150 24.86 10.70 -14.93
CA VAL A 150 24.22 11.03 -16.24
C VAL A 150 24.87 10.21 -17.36
N ALA A 151 26.21 10.18 -17.45
CA ALA A 151 26.90 9.37 -18.42
C ALA A 151 26.61 7.86 -18.27
N ALA A 152 26.54 7.36 -17.05
CA ALA A 152 26.21 5.98 -16.79
C ALA A 152 24.75 5.62 -17.16
N TYR A 153 23.80 6.53 -16.93
CA TYR A 153 22.40 6.36 -17.37
C TYR A 153 22.32 6.32 -18.92
N ARG A 154 22.96 7.27 -19.61
CA ARG A 154 23.06 7.28 -21.07
C ARG A 154 23.79 6.05 -21.63
N GLY A 155 24.69 5.44 -20.85
CA GLY A 155 25.35 4.18 -21.14
C GLY A 155 24.50 2.93 -20.86
N GLY A 156 23.19 3.07 -20.56
CA GLY A 156 22.23 1.98 -20.39
C GLY A 156 21.91 1.56 -18.94
N LYS A 157 22.43 2.26 -17.92
CA LYS A 157 22.07 1.99 -16.52
C LYS A 157 20.77 2.71 -16.13
N GLU A 158 19.63 2.26 -16.68
CA GLU A 158 18.32 2.89 -16.48
C GLU A 158 17.87 2.96 -15.00
N GLY A 159 18.37 2.07 -14.13
CA GLY A 159 18.07 2.11 -12.70
C GLY A 159 18.50 3.41 -12.00
N LEU A 160 19.42 4.20 -12.60
CA LEU A 160 19.83 5.50 -12.07
C LEU A 160 18.74 6.58 -12.17
N LEU A 161 17.66 6.36 -12.93
CA LEU A 161 16.50 7.24 -12.91
C LEU A 161 15.96 7.42 -11.50
N GLY A 162 15.83 6.32 -10.75
CA GLY A 162 15.38 6.37 -9.35
C GLY A 162 16.30 7.17 -8.43
N TYR A 163 17.61 7.15 -8.67
CA TYR A 163 18.57 7.98 -7.95
C TYR A 163 18.28 9.47 -8.14
N PHE A 164 18.13 9.94 -9.38
CA PHE A 164 17.84 11.35 -9.67
C PHE A 164 16.49 11.79 -9.10
N VAL A 165 15.45 10.97 -9.27
CA VAL A 165 14.14 11.24 -8.69
C VAL A 165 14.23 11.37 -7.17
N GLY A 166 14.98 10.48 -6.51
CA GLY A 166 15.23 10.54 -5.07
C GLY A 166 15.92 11.82 -4.61
N GLN A 167 16.91 12.32 -5.39
CA GLN A 167 17.59 13.59 -5.08
C GLN A 167 16.63 14.79 -5.20
N VAL A 168 15.81 14.86 -6.26
CA VAL A 168 14.82 15.93 -6.41
C VAL A 168 13.79 15.90 -5.28
N LEU A 169 13.26 14.72 -4.93
CA LEU A 169 12.34 14.58 -3.83
C LEU A 169 12.95 15.00 -2.47
N LYS A 170 14.22 14.68 -2.25
CA LYS A 170 14.94 15.09 -1.05
C LYS A 170 15.09 16.62 -0.99
N GLU A 171 15.45 17.25 -2.10
CA GLU A 171 15.65 18.69 -2.18
C GLU A 171 14.37 19.48 -2.03
N THR A 172 13.26 18.97 -2.56
CA THR A 172 11.92 19.55 -2.40
C THR A 172 11.26 19.21 -1.06
N GLY A 173 11.97 18.52 -0.14
CA GLY A 173 11.43 18.10 1.15
C GLY A 173 10.23 17.15 1.01
N GLY A 174 10.17 16.36 -0.06
CA GLY A 174 9.07 15.42 -0.35
C GLY A 174 7.79 16.09 -0.90
N LYS A 175 7.84 17.38 -1.24
CA LYS A 175 6.69 18.13 -1.78
C LYS A 175 6.48 17.92 -3.27
N ALA A 176 7.51 17.53 -4.03
CA ALA A 176 7.39 17.30 -5.46
C ALA A 176 6.59 16.02 -5.77
N ASN A 177 5.82 16.06 -6.85
CA ASN A 177 5.15 14.88 -7.39
C ASN A 177 6.19 13.95 -8.04
N ALA A 178 6.36 12.75 -7.50
CA ALA A 178 7.37 11.79 -7.95
C ALA A 178 7.22 11.38 -9.42
N ARG A 179 5.98 11.35 -9.93
CA ARG A 179 5.69 11.01 -11.32
C ARG A 179 6.10 12.14 -12.25
N ALA A 180 5.72 13.38 -11.94
CA ALA A 180 6.13 14.56 -12.71
C ALA A 180 7.66 14.71 -12.75
N VAL A 181 8.32 14.53 -11.60
CA VAL A 181 9.79 14.51 -11.50
C VAL A 181 10.38 13.41 -12.37
N SER A 182 9.85 12.20 -12.34
CA SER A 182 10.35 11.06 -13.12
C SER A 182 10.23 11.30 -14.64
N GLU A 183 9.13 11.89 -15.08
CA GLU A 183 8.91 12.26 -16.48
C GLU A 183 9.90 13.35 -16.94
N LEU A 184 10.05 14.41 -16.14
CA LEU A 184 10.97 15.51 -16.43
C LEU A 184 12.44 15.07 -16.44
N VAL A 185 12.88 14.29 -15.44
CA VAL A 185 14.24 13.75 -15.41
C VAL A 185 14.52 12.86 -16.60
N ARG A 186 13.56 12.00 -16.99
CA ARG A 186 13.71 11.12 -18.16
C ARG A 186 13.84 11.92 -19.46
N GLU A 187 13.06 12.97 -19.61
CA GLU A 187 13.14 13.86 -20.76
C GLU A 187 14.51 14.55 -20.85
N ARG A 188 14.99 15.11 -19.75
CA ARG A 188 16.30 15.78 -19.69
C ARG A 188 17.49 14.84 -19.85
N LEU A 189 17.39 13.59 -19.43
CA LEU A 189 18.44 12.59 -19.65
C LEU A 189 18.52 12.07 -21.09
N ARG A 190 17.42 12.19 -21.86
CA ARG A 190 17.36 11.82 -23.28
C ARG A 190 17.88 12.93 -24.22
N ALA A 191 17.76 14.18 -23.78
CA ALA A 191 18.33 15.33 -24.48
C ALA A 191 19.85 15.39 -24.29
#